data_d8eeaca18ce97da262d22b05d23dd68f
#
_entry.id   d8eeaca18ce97da262d22b05d23dd68f
#
_cell.length_a   1.000
_cell.length_b   1.000
_cell.length_c   1.000
_cell.angle_alpha   90.00
_cell.angle_beta   90.00
_cell.angle_gamma   90.00
#
_symmetry.space_group_name_H-M   'P 1'
#
loop_
_entity.id
_entity.type
_entity.pdbx_description
1 polymer ?
#
loop_
_entity_poly.entity_id
_entity_poly.type
_entity_poly.pdbx_seq_one_letter_code
_entity_poly.pdbx_strand_id
1 'polypeptide(L)'
;MAGQESLSVSVGQCTATFVATRTKESIAFDGSTFYNEEDLLGDITLDTERAKRFMSADGTRDVLMQSLSRAGTREIKFLLGTGNLEKLKSWGQARIQTEFDFDFLYQFNTQSATGTRLQRHKRCVFIDLPLQGIGRDKGYVTAKISFGDVAEVDPTTDKEI
;
A
#
# COMPACT_ATOMS: atom_id res chain seq x y z
N MET A 1 7.32 33.75 -14.29
CA MET A 1 6.02 33.08 -14.15
C MET A 1 6.20 31.82 -13.31
N ALA A 2 5.42 31.69 -12.29
CA ALA A 2 5.44 30.49 -11.49
C ALA A 2 4.85 29.33 -12.31
N GLY A 3 5.67 28.38 -12.69
CA GLY A 3 5.19 27.15 -13.30
C GLY A 3 4.49 26.28 -12.26
N GLN A 4 3.67 25.35 -12.72
CA GLN A 4 3.13 24.33 -11.85
C GLN A 4 4.28 23.44 -11.36
N GLU A 5 4.28 23.16 -10.07
CA GLU A 5 5.19 22.18 -9.52
C GLU A 5 4.74 20.78 -9.93
N SER A 6 5.66 19.98 -10.50
CA SER A 6 5.38 18.62 -10.89
C SER A 6 6.05 17.64 -9.95
N LEU A 7 5.30 16.62 -9.54
CA LEU A 7 5.80 15.50 -8.75
C LEU A 7 6.32 14.42 -9.70
N SER A 8 7.51 13.91 -9.42
CA SER A 8 8.08 12.78 -10.14
C SER A 8 8.41 11.65 -9.17
N VAL A 9 7.89 10.47 -9.46
CA VAL A 9 8.18 9.24 -8.72
C VAL A 9 8.62 8.17 -9.70
N SER A 10 9.77 7.56 -9.47
CA SER A 10 10.26 6.47 -10.30
C SER A 10 9.86 5.12 -9.72
N VAL A 11 9.07 4.36 -10.46
CA VAL A 11 8.64 3.01 -10.07
C VAL A 11 9.84 2.08 -9.87
N GLY A 12 10.86 2.20 -10.71
CA GLY A 12 12.07 1.37 -10.63
C GLY A 12 12.91 1.60 -9.38
N GLN A 13 12.68 2.70 -8.65
CA GLN A 13 13.39 3.04 -7.41
C GLN A 13 12.56 2.78 -6.16
N CYS A 14 11.34 2.29 -6.32
CA CYS A 14 10.50 1.92 -5.20
C CYS A 14 10.95 0.59 -4.60
N THR A 15 10.77 0.44 -3.29
CA THR A 15 11.01 -0.82 -2.58
C THR A 15 9.82 -1.16 -1.69
N ALA A 16 9.58 -2.45 -1.48
CA ALA A 16 8.55 -2.92 -0.60
C ALA A 16 9.13 -3.97 0.35
N THR A 17 8.77 -3.90 1.62
CA THR A 17 9.23 -4.84 2.62
C THR A 17 8.02 -5.39 3.37
N PHE A 18 7.94 -6.71 3.43
CA PHE A 18 6.90 -7.45 4.15
C PHE A 18 7.54 -8.15 5.32
N VAL A 19 7.04 -7.93 6.52
CA VAL A 19 7.59 -8.52 7.74
C VAL A 19 6.48 -9.27 8.47
N ALA A 20 6.63 -10.58 8.64
CA ALA A 20 5.67 -11.38 9.38
C ALA A 20 5.62 -10.92 10.83
N THR A 21 4.43 -10.69 11.36
CA THR A 21 4.24 -10.13 12.71
C THR A 21 4.77 -11.05 13.79
N ARG A 22 4.56 -12.36 13.65
CA ARG A 22 4.95 -13.34 14.68
C ARG A 22 6.41 -13.73 14.59
N THR A 23 6.87 -14.15 13.41
CA THR A 23 8.20 -14.74 13.22
C THR A 23 9.28 -13.69 12.93
N LYS A 24 8.87 -12.47 12.59
CA LYS A 24 9.75 -11.38 12.13
C LYS A 24 10.51 -11.71 10.85
N GLU A 25 10.06 -12.71 10.11
CA GLU A 25 10.61 -13.04 8.81
C GLU A 25 10.31 -11.91 7.82
N SER A 26 11.33 -11.51 7.07
CA SER A 26 11.28 -10.36 6.18
C SER A 26 11.43 -10.79 4.72
N ILE A 27 10.60 -10.22 3.85
CA ILE A 27 10.68 -10.39 2.40
C ILE A 27 10.76 -9.00 1.78
N ALA A 28 11.81 -8.75 0.98
CA ALA A 28 12.02 -7.47 0.34
C ALA A 28 11.85 -7.58 -1.18
N PHE A 29 11.30 -6.53 -1.78
CA PHE A 29 11.13 -6.39 -3.22
C PHE A 29 11.72 -5.06 -3.66
N ASP A 30 12.27 -5.03 -4.87
CA ASP A 30 12.82 -3.83 -5.48
C ASP A 30 12.26 -3.64 -6.90
N GLY A 31 12.81 -2.69 -7.64
CA GLY A 31 12.35 -2.39 -8.98
C GLY A 31 12.45 -3.54 -9.98
N SER A 32 13.28 -4.55 -9.70
CA SER A 32 13.41 -5.73 -10.57
C SER A 32 12.27 -6.72 -10.42
N THR A 33 11.48 -6.60 -9.36
CA THR A 33 10.39 -7.53 -9.02
C THR A 33 9.01 -6.95 -9.22
N PHE A 34 8.90 -5.64 -9.39
CA PHE A 34 7.62 -4.99 -9.64
C PHE A 34 7.25 -5.03 -11.12
N TYR A 35 5.95 -5.13 -11.37
CA TYR A 35 5.43 -4.97 -12.72
C TYR A 35 5.44 -3.47 -13.08
N ASN A 36 6.02 -3.14 -14.24
CA ASN A 36 6.12 -1.76 -14.71
C ASN A 36 4.79 -1.29 -15.29
N GLU A 37 3.88 -0.91 -14.43
CA GLU A 37 2.53 -0.47 -14.76
C GLU A 37 2.24 0.84 -14.02
N GLU A 38 1.29 1.65 -14.53
CA GLU A 38 0.92 2.91 -13.92
C GLU A 38 0.38 2.74 -12.48
N ASP A 39 -0.30 1.62 -12.23
CA ASP A 39 -0.93 1.33 -10.94
C ASP A 39 -0.14 0.30 -10.12
N LEU A 40 1.17 0.48 -10.01
CA LEU A 40 2.01 -0.42 -9.20
C LEU A 40 1.46 -0.62 -7.79
N LEU A 41 1.13 0.47 -7.13
CA LEU A 41 0.49 0.48 -5.82
C LEU A 41 -0.83 1.22 -5.98
N GLY A 42 -1.94 0.50 -5.81
CA GLY A 42 -3.28 1.04 -6.00
C GLY A 42 -3.69 2.02 -4.91
N ASP A 43 -4.78 2.71 -5.14
CA ASP A 43 -5.37 3.60 -4.16
C ASP A 43 -5.87 2.82 -2.94
N ILE A 44 -5.93 3.52 -1.81
CA ILE A 44 -6.49 2.99 -0.58
C ILE A 44 -8.01 3.13 -0.63
N THR A 45 -8.71 2.03 -0.36
CA THR A 45 -10.14 2.03 -0.10
C THR A 45 -10.35 1.79 1.39
N LEU A 46 -10.84 2.80 2.09
CA LEU A 46 -11.11 2.67 3.54
C LEU A 46 -12.39 1.89 3.78
N ASP A 47 -12.38 1.07 4.84
CA ASP A 47 -13.55 0.31 5.26
C ASP A 47 -14.66 1.22 5.81
N THR A 48 -14.27 2.35 6.42
CA THR A 48 -15.19 3.32 7.01
C THR A 48 -14.79 4.73 6.59
N GLU A 49 -15.76 5.55 6.23
CA GLU A 49 -15.51 6.95 5.93
C GLU A 49 -14.87 7.65 7.13
N ARG A 50 -13.83 8.47 6.88
CA ARG A 50 -13.12 9.22 7.92
C ARG A 50 -14.02 10.27 8.57
N ALA A 51 -14.92 10.86 7.80
CA ALA A 51 -15.81 11.90 8.28
C ALA A 51 -17.17 11.82 7.59
N LYS A 52 -18.22 12.08 8.34
CA LYS A 52 -19.58 12.14 7.81
C LYS A 52 -20.33 13.27 8.48
N ARG A 53 -21.05 14.05 7.67
CA ARG A 53 -21.86 15.16 8.15
C ARG A 53 -23.34 14.80 8.14
N PHE A 54 -24.02 15.23 9.17
CA PHE A 54 -25.48 15.14 9.28
C PHE A 54 -26.02 16.55 9.43
N MET A 55 -26.89 16.95 8.50
CA MET A 55 -27.48 18.28 8.47
C MET A 55 -28.93 18.22 8.93
N SER A 56 -29.37 19.21 9.72
CA SER A 56 -30.81 19.36 10.03
C SER A 56 -31.59 19.71 8.77
N ALA A 57 -32.90 19.43 8.77
CA ALA A 57 -33.76 19.62 7.60
C ALA A 57 -33.79 21.10 7.12
N ASP A 58 -33.67 22.04 8.05
CA ASP A 58 -33.65 23.48 7.73
C ASP A 58 -32.25 24.02 7.42
N GLY A 59 -31.21 23.17 7.49
CA GLY A 59 -29.84 23.56 7.19
C GLY A 59 -29.14 24.41 8.23
N THR A 60 -29.73 24.61 9.40
CA THR A 60 -29.17 25.49 10.45
C THR A 60 -28.23 24.78 11.40
N ARG A 61 -28.26 23.43 11.45
CA ARG A 61 -27.40 22.62 12.33
C ARG A 61 -26.66 21.58 11.56
N ASP A 62 -25.42 21.35 11.95
CA ASP A 62 -24.51 20.40 11.34
C ASP A 62 -23.79 19.60 12.43
N VAL A 63 -23.78 18.27 12.29
CA VAL A 63 -23.06 17.38 13.19
C VAL A 63 -22.02 16.63 12.36
N LEU A 64 -20.76 16.75 12.76
CA LEU A 64 -19.64 16.04 12.13
C LEU A 64 -19.28 14.83 12.99
N MET A 65 -19.40 13.64 12.38
CA MET A 65 -18.94 12.40 12.99
C MET A 65 -17.62 12.00 12.35
N GLN A 66 -16.63 11.66 13.17
CA GLN A 66 -15.30 11.28 12.69
C GLN A 66 -14.96 9.86 13.13
N SER A 67 -14.34 9.11 12.22
CA SER A 67 -13.82 7.78 12.49
C SER A 67 -12.32 7.86 12.72
N LEU A 68 -11.83 7.19 13.75
CA LEU A 68 -10.40 7.05 14.02
C LEU A 68 -9.77 5.90 13.25
N SER A 69 -10.60 5.04 12.64
CA SER A 69 -10.09 3.88 11.89
C SER A 69 -9.47 4.30 10.56
N ARG A 70 -8.29 3.74 10.28
CA ARG A 70 -7.63 3.84 8.98
C ARG A 70 -7.51 2.46 8.33
N ALA A 71 -8.33 1.52 8.74
CA ALA A 71 -8.40 0.19 8.14
C ALA A 71 -8.96 0.26 6.72
N GLY A 72 -8.42 -0.55 5.84
CA GLY A 72 -8.85 -0.55 4.45
C GLY A 72 -8.14 -1.61 3.62
N THR A 73 -8.17 -1.41 2.32
CA THR A 73 -7.61 -2.34 1.34
C THR A 73 -6.87 -1.58 0.25
N ARG A 74 -5.90 -2.24 -0.36
CA ARG A 74 -5.23 -1.76 -1.58
C ARG A 74 -4.56 -2.91 -2.32
N GLU A 75 -4.13 -2.65 -3.53
CA GLU A 75 -3.50 -3.63 -4.41
C GLU A 75 -2.05 -3.25 -4.72
N ILE A 76 -1.20 -4.26 -4.92
CA ILE A 76 0.15 -4.10 -5.43
C ILE A 76 0.41 -5.17 -6.49
N LYS A 77 1.19 -4.83 -7.52
CA LYS A 77 1.46 -5.72 -8.65
C LYS A 77 2.91 -6.16 -8.68
N PHE A 78 3.11 -7.46 -8.81
CA PHE A 78 4.43 -8.07 -8.88
C PHE A 78 4.62 -8.80 -10.21
N LEU A 79 5.83 -8.71 -10.75
CA LEU A 79 6.23 -9.52 -11.89
C LEU A 79 6.48 -10.96 -11.44
N LEU A 80 6.12 -11.93 -12.29
CA LEU A 80 6.31 -13.34 -11.98
C LEU A 80 7.79 -13.73 -12.00
N GLY A 81 8.11 -14.85 -11.36
CA GLY A 81 9.37 -15.53 -11.50
C GLY A 81 10.41 -15.25 -10.42
N THR A 82 10.04 -14.63 -9.31
CA THR A 82 10.96 -14.39 -8.20
C THR A 82 10.68 -15.32 -7.02
N GLY A 83 11.74 -15.79 -6.33
CA GLY A 83 11.58 -16.61 -5.13
C GLY A 83 10.90 -15.88 -3.98
N ASN A 84 11.12 -14.58 -3.86
CA ASN A 84 10.46 -13.75 -2.85
C ASN A 84 8.95 -13.67 -3.06
N LEU A 85 8.50 -13.59 -4.31
CA LEU A 85 7.08 -13.61 -4.62
C LEU A 85 6.44 -14.93 -4.23
N GLU A 86 7.09 -16.07 -4.52
CA GLU A 86 6.58 -17.38 -4.13
C GLU A 86 6.46 -17.51 -2.61
N LYS A 87 7.42 -16.98 -1.87
CA LYS A 87 7.39 -16.97 -0.42
C LYS A 87 6.24 -16.11 0.12
N LEU A 88 6.04 -14.93 -0.45
CA LEU A 88 4.92 -14.05 -0.08
C LEU A 88 3.57 -14.72 -0.39
N LYS A 89 3.46 -15.36 -1.54
CA LYS A 89 2.25 -16.09 -1.92
C LYS A 89 1.93 -17.20 -0.92
N SER A 90 2.94 -17.88 -0.40
CA SER A 90 2.73 -18.96 0.59
C SER A 90 2.09 -18.44 1.88
N TRP A 91 2.36 -17.20 2.26
CA TRP A 91 1.70 -16.59 3.42
C TRP A 91 0.20 -16.41 3.21
N GLY A 92 -0.21 -16.09 2.00
CA GLY A 92 -1.62 -15.88 1.67
C GLY A 92 -2.38 -17.17 1.34
N GLN A 93 -1.69 -18.22 0.89
CA GLN A 93 -2.31 -19.50 0.50
C GLN A 93 -2.59 -20.42 1.68
N ALA A 94 -1.95 -20.19 2.83
CA ALA A 94 -2.19 -20.96 4.03
C ALA A 94 -3.64 -20.79 4.51
N ARG A 95 -4.23 -21.86 5.06
CA ARG A 95 -5.60 -21.79 5.60
C ARG A 95 -5.75 -20.74 6.69
N ILE A 96 -4.73 -20.65 7.56
CA ILE A 96 -4.58 -19.57 8.51
C ILE A 96 -3.45 -18.70 7.96
N GLN A 97 -3.79 -17.52 7.50
CA GLN A 97 -2.82 -16.63 6.86
C GLN A 97 -1.81 -16.09 7.86
N THR A 98 -0.60 -15.85 7.36
CA THR A 98 0.42 -15.12 8.11
C THR A 98 0.09 -13.63 8.10
N GLU A 99 -0.14 -13.06 9.28
CA GLU A 99 -0.28 -11.61 9.42
C GLU A 99 1.08 -10.95 9.29
N PHE A 100 1.13 -9.83 8.58
CA PHE A 100 2.37 -9.13 8.30
C PHE A 100 2.18 -7.61 8.33
N ASP A 101 3.30 -6.89 8.44
CA ASP A 101 3.38 -5.46 8.19
C ASP A 101 3.99 -5.24 6.81
N PHE A 102 3.53 -4.22 6.11
CA PHE A 102 3.97 -3.91 4.77
C PHE A 102 4.39 -2.45 4.68
N ASP A 103 5.67 -2.22 4.34
CA ASP A 103 6.24 -0.89 4.15
C ASP A 103 6.57 -0.69 2.68
N PHE A 104 6.07 0.37 2.09
CA PHE A 104 6.37 0.77 0.72
C PHE A 104 7.13 2.07 0.72
N LEU A 105 8.37 2.02 0.25
CA LEU A 105 9.30 3.15 0.20
C LEU A 105 9.36 3.71 -1.21
N TYR A 106 9.21 5.03 -1.35
CA TYR A 106 9.37 5.70 -2.62
C TYR A 106 10.12 7.02 -2.45
N GLN A 107 10.80 7.44 -3.50
CA GLN A 107 11.43 8.74 -3.60
C GLN A 107 10.59 9.66 -4.47
N PHE A 108 10.49 10.90 -4.10
CA PHE A 108 9.80 11.90 -4.89
C PHE A 108 10.70 13.09 -5.17
N ASN A 109 10.48 13.72 -6.31
CA ASN A 109 11.14 14.95 -6.72
C ASN A 109 10.09 15.97 -7.13
N THR A 110 10.19 17.17 -6.57
CA THR A 110 9.45 18.34 -7.02
C THR A 110 10.43 19.47 -7.30
N GLN A 111 9.98 20.58 -7.87
CA GLN A 111 10.84 21.72 -8.11
C GLN A 111 11.38 22.33 -6.81
N SER A 112 10.62 22.24 -5.73
CA SER A 112 10.96 22.84 -4.45
C SER A 112 11.56 21.86 -3.45
N ALA A 113 11.40 20.55 -3.65
CA ALA A 113 11.84 19.55 -2.68
C ALA A 113 12.10 18.19 -3.31
N THR A 114 13.07 17.48 -2.75
CA THR A 114 13.28 16.06 -2.97
C THR A 114 13.20 15.35 -1.63
N GLY A 115 12.69 14.15 -1.61
CA GLY A 115 12.59 13.41 -0.36
C GLY A 115 12.19 11.97 -0.55
N THR A 116 12.17 11.27 0.57
CA THR A 116 11.79 9.87 0.65
C THR A 116 10.60 9.76 1.59
N ARG A 117 9.61 8.95 1.22
CA ARG A 117 8.44 8.68 2.03
C ARG A 117 8.22 7.19 2.12
N LEU A 118 7.64 6.78 3.23
CA LEU A 118 7.31 5.40 3.50
C LEU A 118 5.82 5.32 3.81
N GLN A 119 5.11 4.46 3.08
CA GLN A 119 3.72 4.14 3.42
C GLN A 119 3.72 2.84 4.20
N ARG A 120 3.40 2.93 5.49
CA ARG A 120 3.44 1.80 6.41
C ARG A 120 2.03 1.27 6.64
N HIS A 121 1.87 -0.03 6.40
CA HIS A 121 0.61 -0.73 6.59
C HIS A 121 0.81 -1.76 7.70
N LYS A 122 -0.08 -1.76 8.68
CA LYS A 122 0.02 -2.66 9.84
C LYS A 122 -1.11 -3.67 9.87
N ARG A 123 -0.81 -4.84 10.38
CA ARG A 123 -1.78 -5.94 10.53
C ARG A 123 -2.43 -6.30 9.21
N CYS A 124 -1.59 -6.63 8.24
CA CYS A 124 -2.01 -6.96 6.89
C CYS A 124 -2.27 -8.44 6.72
N VAL A 125 -3.27 -8.75 5.90
CA VAL A 125 -3.53 -10.10 5.37
C VAL A 125 -3.96 -9.96 3.92
N PHE A 126 -3.85 -11.04 3.16
CA PHE A 126 -4.40 -11.06 1.80
C PHE A 126 -5.91 -11.27 1.86
N ILE A 127 -6.66 -10.53 1.03
CA ILE A 127 -8.11 -10.70 0.91
C ILE A 127 -8.43 -11.86 -0.02
N ASP A 128 -7.69 -11.95 -1.14
CA ASP A 128 -7.88 -12.97 -2.15
C ASP A 128 -6.75 -13.99 -2.10
N LEU A 129 -6.98 -15.18 -2.65
CA LEU A 129 -5.90 -16.10 -2.86
C LEU A 129 -4.92 -15.50 -3.88
N PRO A 130 -3.63 -15.38 -3.52
CA PRO A 130 -2.63 -14.77 -4.41
C PRO A 130 -2.19 -15.77 -5.51
N LEU A 131 -3.15 -16.22 -6.29
CA LEU A 131 -2.93 -17.14 -7.41
C LEU A 131 -2.92 -16.35 -8.71
N GLN A 132 -1.98 -16.68 -9.58
CA GLN A 132 -1.86 -16.03 -10.87
C GLN A 132 -2.80 -16.63 -11.90
N GLY A 133 -3.28 -15.80 -12.82
CA GLY A 133 -3.94 -16.28 -14.02
C GLY A 133 -2.91 -16.86 -15.00
N ILE A 134 -3.36 -17.75 -15.87
CA ILE A 134 -2.52 -18.39 -16.88
C ILE A 134 -2.95 -17.91 -18.26
N GLY A 135 -2.00 -17.40 -19.03
CA GLY A 135 -2.25 -16.92 -20.38
C GLY A 135 -1.14 -16.01 -20.88
N ARG A 136 -1.22 -15.64 -22.15
CA ARG A 136 -0.19 -14.84 -22.82
C ARG A 136 0.03 -13.48 -22.12
N ASP A 137 -1.05 -12.86 -21.64
CA ASP A 137 -1.01 -11.54 -21.04
C ASP A 137 -0.97 -11.57 -19.50
N LYS A 138 -0.61 -12.71 -18.93
CA LYS A 138 -0.65 -12.96 -17.48
C LYS A 138 0.75 -13.12 -16.88
N GLY A 139 1.60 -12.11 -17.11
CA GLY A 139 2.97 -12.10 -16.59
C GLY A 139 3.14 -11.47 -15.21
N TYR A 140 2.04 -11.14 -14.54
CA TYR A 140 2.08 -10.47 -13.23
C TYR A 140 1.01 -11.03 -12.27
N VAL A 141 1.22 -10.75 -10.99
CA VAL A 141 0.25 -11.05 -9.92
C VAL A 141 -0.17 -9.77 -9.25
N THR A 142 -1.47 -9.59 -9.05
CA THR A 142 -2.02 -8.53 -8.22
C THR A 142 -2.30 -9.08 -6.83
N ALA A 143 -1.61 -8.54 -5.82
CA ALA A 143 -1.86 -8.88 -4.43
C ALA A 143 -2.83 -7.86 -3.84
N LYS A 144 -3.98 -8.33 -3.37
CA LYS A 144 -4.98 -7.49 -2.72
C LYS A 144 -4.85 -7.67 -1.21
N ILE A 145 -4.52 -6.57 -0.55
CA ILE A 145 -4.14 -6.57 0.86
C ILE A 145 -5.17 -5.81 1.68
N SER A 146 -5.60 -6.42 2.79
CA SER A 146 -6.37 -5.74 3.83
C SER A 146 -5.44 -5.36 4.96
N PHE A 147 -5.51 -4.15 5.45
CA PHE A 147 -4.69 -3.65 6.56
C PHE A 147 -5.58 -3.06 7.66
N GLY A 148 -5.09 -3.15 8.90
CA GLY A 148 -5.78 -2.56 10.06
C GLY A 148 -5.45 -1.10 10.29
N ASP A 149 -4.32 -0.64 9.78
CA ASP A 149 -3.89 0.75 9.89
C ASP A 149 -2.91 1.08 8.76
N VAL A 150 -2.89 2.34 8.35
CA VAL A 150 -1.97 2.84 7.34
C VAL A 150 -1.57 4.28 7.69
N ALA A 151 -0.30 4.60 7.47
CA ALA A 151 0.21 5.95 7.68
C ALA A 151 1.37 6.23 6.73
N GLU A 152 1.53 7.49 6.36
CA GLU A 152 2.73 7.95 5.69
C GLU A 152 3.76 8.36 6.76
N VAL A 153 4.97 7.88 6.62
CA VAL A 153 6.04 8.01 7.61
C VAL A 153 7.27 8.61 6.94
N ASP A 154 7.96 9.50 7.64
CA ASP A 154 9.28 9.96 7.24
C ASP A 154 10.29 8.86 7.66
N PRO A 155 10.98 8.20 6.71
CA PRO A 155 11.89 7.10 7.04
C PRO A 155 13.11 7.56 7.84
N THR A 156 13.47 8.85 7.79
CA THR A 156 14.60 9.40 8.54
C THR A 156 14.28 9.54 10.03
N THR A 157 13.06 9.98 10.36
CA THR A 157 12.64 10.21 11.75
C THR A 157 11.77 9.09 12.31
N ASP A 158 11.28 8.20 11.44
CA ASP A 158 10.33 7.12 11.76
C ASP A 158 9.03 7.63 12.40
N LYS A 159 8.64 8.85 12.07
CA LYS A 159 7.42 9.49 12.57
C LYS A 159 6.42 9.72 11.46
N GLU A 160 5.13 9.63 11.81
CA GLU A 160 4.04 9.98 10.89
C GLU A 160 4.15 11.45 10.46
N ILE A 161 3.84 11.66 9.21
CA ILE A 161 3.85 13.00 8.61
C ILE A 161 2.51 13.69 8.86
#